data_f879788b9810fbd81227f35ccc23ee05
#
_entry.id   f879788b9810fbd81227f35ccc23ee05
#
_cell.length_a   1.000
_cell.length_b   1.000
_cell.length_c   1.000
_cell.angle_alpha   90.00
_cell.angle_beta   90.00
_cell.angle_gamma   90.00
#
_symmetry.space_group_name_H-M   'P 1'
#
loop_
_entity.id
_entity.type
_entity.pdbx_description
1 polymer ?
#
loop_
_entity_poly.entity_id
_entity_poly.type
_entity_poly.pdbx_seq_one_letter_code
_entity_poly.pdbx_strand_id
1 'polypeptide(L)'
;GPDDWEIPDGQITVGQRIGSGSFGTVYKGKWHGDVAVKMLNVTAPTPQQLQAFKNEVGVLRKTRHVNILLFMGYSTKPQLAIVTQWCEGSSLYHHLHASETKFEMKKLIDIARQTARGMDYLHAKSIIHRDLKSNNIFLHEDNTVKIGDFGLATEKSRWSGSHQFEQLSGSILWMAPEVIRMQDSNPYSFQSDVYAFGIVLYELMTGQLPYSNINNRDQIIEMVGRGSLSPDLSKVRSNCPKRMKRLMAECLKKKRDERPSFPRILAEIEELARELSG
;
A
#
# COMPACT_ATOMS: atom_id res chain seq x y z
N GLY A 1 -22.15 -14.37 12.21
CA GLY A 1 -22.43 -14.76 10.83
C GLY A 1 -21.80 -13.84 9.82
N PRO A 2 -21.89 -14.16 8.53
CA PRO A 2 -21.25 -13.35 7.50
C PRO A 2 -21.74 -11.91 7.46
N ASP A 3 -22.95 -11.66 7.96
CA ASP A 3 -23.56 -10.33 7.91
C ASP A 3 -23.32 -9.49 9.16
N ASP A 4 -22.53 -10.00 10.11
CA ASP A 4 -22.20 -9.24 11.32
C ASP A 4 -21.47 -7.93 11.03
N TRP A 5 -20.83 -7.86 9.87
CA TRP A 5 -20.10 -6.67 9.43
C TRP A 5 -20.96 -5.69 8.62
N GLU A 6 -22.17 -6.08 8.25
CA GLU A 6 -23.06 -5.20 7.49
C GLU A 6 -23.63 -4.11 8.38
N ILE A 7 -23.50 -2.86 7.93
CA ILE A 7 -24.01 -1.69 8.62
C ILE A 7 -25.35 -1.33 8.00
N PRO A 8 -26.45 -1.30 8.79
CA PRO A 8 -27.77 -0.96 8.24
C PRO A 8 -27.82 0.44 7.63
N ASP A 9 -28.69 0.60 6.62
CA ASP A 9 -28.95 1.89 5.99
C ASP A 9 -29.37 2.94 7.03
N GLY A 10 -28.86 4.14 6.88
CA GLY A 10 -29.21 5.26 7.74
C GLY A 10 -28.31 5.46 8.95
N GLN A 11 -27.41 4.53 9.23
CA GLN A 11 -26.50 4.66 10.39
C GLN A 11 -25.25 5.46 10.11
N ILE A 12 -24.79 5.51 8.85
CA ILE A 12 -23.56 6.21 8.48
C ILE A 12 -23.91 7.61 8.01
N THR A 13 -23.30 8.63 8.62
CA THR A 13 -23.39 10.00 8.12
C THR A 13 -22.17 10.30 7.30
N VAL A 14 -22.35 10.59 6.01
CA VAL A 14 -21.27 10.90 5.10
C VAL A 14 -20.99 12.39 5.12
N GLY A 15 -19.75 12.77 5.32
CA GLY A 15 -19.33 14.17 5.40
C GLY A 15 -18.46 14.60 4.23
N GLN A 16 -17.33 15.23 4.53
CA GLN A 16 -16.47 15.85 3.54
C GLN A 16 -15.75 14.81 2.67
N ARG A 17 -15.71 15.07 1.36
CA ARG A 17 -14.92 14.27 0.43
C ARG A 17 -13.42 14.48 0.73
N ILE A 18 -12.68 13.38 0.83
CA ILE A 18 -11.25 13.40 1.12
C ILE A 18 -10.43 13.13 -0.16
N GLY A 19 -10.86 12.18 -0.97
CA GLY A 19 -10.13 11.83 -2.18
C GLY A 19 -10.72 10.64 -2.89
N SER A 20 -9.93 10.05 -3.80
CA SER A 20 -10.33 8.87 -4.55
C SER A 20 -9.39 7.71 -4.23
N GLY A 21 -9.94 6.53 -4.12
CA GLY A 21 -9.20 5.28 -3.94
C GLY A 21 -9.44 4.35 -5.11
N SER A 22 -8.92 3.12 -5.01
CA SER A 22 -9.02 2.13 -6.08
C SER A 22 -10.44 1.63 -6.33
N PHE A 23 -11.32 1.72 -5.33
CA PHE A 23 -12.72 1.28 -5.45
C PHE A 23 -13.66 2.43 -5.81
N GLY A 24 -13.45 3.62 -5.26
CA GLY A 24 -14.34 4.76 -5.47
C GLY A 24 -13.85 5.99 -4.74
N THR A 25 -14.77 6.77 -4.18
CA THR A 25 -14.46 8.03 -3.51
C THR A 25 -14.46 7.84 -2.00
N VAL A 26 -13.50 8.46 -1.31
CA VAL A 26 -13.36 8.38 0.14
C VAL A 26 -13.89 9.66 0.77
N TYR A 27 -14.69 9.48 1.82
CA TYR A 27 -15.28 10.58 2.60
C TYR A 27 -14.91 10.40 4.06
N LYS A 28 -14.81 11.52 4.78
CA LYS A 28 -14.86 11.48 6.25
C LYS A 28 -16.32 11.34 6.63
N GLY A 29 -16.63 10.47 7.58
CA GLY A 29 -17.99 10.26 8.02
C GLY A 29 -18.08 10.00 9.51
N LYS A 30 -19.30 9.72 9.96
CA LYS A 30 -19.60 9.40 11.36
C LYS A 30 -20.33 8.06 11.43
N TRP A 31 -19.83 7.19 12.26
CA TRP A 31 -20.48 5.93 12.66
C TRP A 31 -19.83 5.49 13.97
N HIS A 32 -20.50 5.79 15.09
CA HIS A 32 -19.93 5.60 16.43
C HIS A 32 -18.57 6.33 16.58
N GLY A 33 -18.48 7.53 16.02
CA GLY A 33 -17.26 8.32 15.99
C GLY A 33 -16.81 8.58 14.56
N ASP A 34 -15.63 9.17 14.40
CA ASP A 34 -15.08 9.47 13.08
C ASP A 34 -14.67 8.18 12.35
N VAL A 35 -15.05 8.10 11.08
CA VAL A 35 -14.70 6.96 10.22
C VAL A 35 -14.31 7.46 8.82
N ALA A 36 -13.63 6.61 8.08
CA ALA A 36 -13.44 6.79 6.63
C ALA A 36 -14.46 5.91 5.91
N VAL A 37 -15.15 6.49 4.93
CA VAL A 37 -16.16 5.79 4.16
C VAL A 37 -15.75 5.81 2.69
N LYS A 38 -15.46 4.65 2.15
CA LYS A 38 -15.11 4.50 0.74
C LYS A 38 -16.35 4.01 0.01
N MET A 39 -16.86 4.83 -0.93
CA MET A 39 -18.14 4.60 -1.59
C MET A 39 -17.98 4.50 -3.10
N LEU A 40 -18.74 3.59 -3.68
CA LEU A 40 -18.95 3.56 -5.11
C LEU A 40 -20.17 4.43 -5.44
N ASN A 41 -19.94 5.56 -6.12
CA ASN A 41 -20.96 6.57 -6.35
C ASN A 41 -21.81 6.28 -7.60
N VAL A 42 -22.35 5.06 -7.69
CA VAL A 42 -23.25 4.66 -8.76
C VAL A 42 -24.46 3.94 -8.16
N THR A 43 -25.62 4.11 -8.80
CA THR A 43 -26.86 3.49 -8.31
C THR A 43 -26.97 2.02 -8.70
N ALA A 44 -26.34 1.62 -9.79
CA ALA A 44 -26.39 0.24 -10.29
C ALA A 44 -24.96 -0.21 -10.62
N PRO A 45 -24.26 -0.86 -9.67
CA PRO A 45 -22.89 -1.31 -9.95
C PRO A 45 -22.88 -2.42 -11.01
N THR A 46 -21.81 -2.42 -11.82
CA THR A 46 -21.58 -3.52 -12.76
C THR A 46 -21.23 -4.80 -12.01
N PRO A 47 -21.35 -5.99 -12.66
CA PRO A 47 -20.92 -7.22 -12.02
C PRO A 47 -19.45 -7.20 -11.59
N GLN A 48 -18.57 -6.53 -12.36
CA GLN A 48 -17.15 -6.38 -12.00
C GLN A 48 -16.98 -5.51 -10.75
N GLN A 49 -17.73 -4.40 -10.68
CA GLN A 49 -17.69 -3.52 -9.51
C GLN A 49 -18.18 -4.23 -8.24
N LEU A 50 -19.26 -4.99 -8.36
CA LEU A 50 -19.80 -5.75 -7.25
C LEU A 50 -18.81 -6.83 -6.79
N GLN A 51 -18.16 -7.51 -7.75
CA GLN A 51 -17.17 -8.54 -7.42
C GLN A 51 -15.95 -7.91 -6.74
N ALA A 52 -15.49 -6.75 -7.21
CA ALA A 52 -14.38 -6.03 -6.58
C ALA A 52 -14.71 -5.66 -5.13
N PHE A 53 -15.96 -5.20 -4.90
CA PHE A 53 -16.43 -4.88 -3.55
C PHE A 53 -16.41 -6.12 -2.65
N LYS A 54 -16.95 -7.23 -3.12
CA LYS A 54 -16.97 -8.48 -2.36
C LYS A 54 -15.57 -8.98 -2.05
N ASN A 55 -14.66 -8.85 -3.00
CA ASN A 55 -13.26 -9.27 -2.82
C ASN A 55 -12.58 -8.42 -1.74
N GLU A 56 -12.76 -7.11 -1.79
CA GLU A 56 -12.16 -6.21 -0.80
C GLU A 56 -12.71 -6.49 0.60
N VAL A 57 -14.01 -6.63 0.75
CA VAL A 57 -14.62 -6.97 2.04
C VAL A 57 -14.10 -8.33 2.54
N GLY A 58 -14.03 -9.31 1.64
CA GLY A 58 -13.53 -10.64 1.97
C GLY A 58 -12.11 -10.64 2.50
N VAL A 59 -11.24 -9.81 1.92
CA VAL A 59 -9.86 -9.66 2.39
C VAL A 59 -9.82 -8.90 3.72
N LEU A 60 -10.51 -7.76 3.80
CA LEU A 60 -10.48 -6.90 4.99
C LEU A 60 -10.99 -7.61 6.24
N ARG A 61 -11.99 -8.46 6.10
CA ARG A 61 -12.54 -9.23 7.23
C ARG A 61 -11.52 -10.15 7.88
N LYS A 62 -10.47 -10.52 7.14
CA LYS A 62 -9.42 -11.44 7.60
C LYS A 62 -8.25 -10.71 8.23
N THR A 63 -8.23 -9.38 8.18
CA THR A 63 -7.11 -8.60 8.68
C THR A 63 -7.41 -8.04 10.06
N ARG A 64 -6.47 -8.22 10.98
CA ARG A 64 -6.54 -7.61 12.31
C ARG A 64 -5.11 -7.47 12.83
N HIS A 65 -4.54 -6.28 12.64
CA HIS A 65 -3.17 -6.00 13.03
C HIS A 65 -3.01 -4.50 13.25
N VAL A 66 -2.14 -4.12 14.20
CA VAL A 66 -1.93 -2.72 14.55
C VAL A 66 -1.46 -1.88 13.37
N ASN A 67 -0.76 -2.48 12.40
CA ASN A 67 -0.22 -1.77 11.24
C ASN A 67 -1.08 -1.94 9.98
N ILE A 68 -2.29 -2.45 10.13
CA ILE A 68 -3.28 -2.54 9.05
C ILE A 68 -4.46 -1.65 9.41
N LEU A 69 -4.91 -0.85 8.45
CA LEU A 69 -6.07 0.01 8.64
C LEU A 69 -7.27 -0.83 9.08
N LEU A 70 -7.89 -0.45 10.20
CA LEU A 70 -8.94 -1.25 10.82
C LEU A 70 -10.22 -1.21 9.99
N PHE A 71 -10.65 -2.38 9.51
CA PHE A 71 -11.95 -2.56 8.87
C PHE A 71 -13.03 -2.58 9.94
N MET A 72 -14.07 -1.75 9.77
CA MET A 72 -15.15 -1.63 10.74
C MET A 72 -16.46 -2.20 10.24
N GLY A 73 -16.68 -2.24 8.93
CA GLY A 73 -17.88 -2.79 8.37
C GLY A 73 -18.10 -2.34 6.94
N TYR A 74 -19.23 -2.78 6.38
CA TYR A 74 -19.61 -2.40 5.01
C TYR A 74 -21.11 -2.14 4.94
N SER A 75 -21.52 -1.40 3.91
CA SER A 75 -22.92 -1.13 3.64
C SER A 75 -23.21 -1.38 2.18
N THR A 76 -24.41 -1.85 1.89
CA THR A 76 -24.87 -2.05 0.51
C THR A 76 -25.94 -1.05 0.11
N LYS A 77 -26.53 -0.38 1.08
CA LYS A 77 -27.61 0.59 0.85
C LYS A 77 -27.30 1.91 1.59
N PRO A 78 -27.52 3.06 0.98
CA PRO A 78 -28.03 3.25 -0.40
C PRO A 78 -27.01 2.92 -1.49
N GLN A 79 -25.73 2.77 -1.15
CA GLN A 79 -24.64 2.50 -2.08
C GLN A 79 -23.64 1.55 -1.44
N LEU A 80 -22.84 0.89 -2.28
CA LEU A 80 -21.75 0.05 -1.78
C LEU A 80 -20.74 0.94 -1.05
N ALA A 81 -20.46 0.62 0.19
CA ALA A 81 -19.54 1.39 1.01
C ALA A 81 -18.70 0.48 1.92
N ILE A 82 -17.45 0.83 2.11
CA ILE A 82 -16.54 0.18 3.05
C ILE A 82 -16.16 1.20 4.11
N VAL A 83 -16.33 0.83 5.37
CA VAL A 83 -16.06 1.71 6.51
C VAL A 83 -14.83 1.22 7.24
N THR A 84 -13.86 2.11 7.39
CA THR A 84 -12.63 1.84 8.13
C THR A 84 -12.42 2.92 9.19
N GLN A 85 -11.46 2.69 10.07
CA GLN A 85 -11.08 3.71 11.04
C GLN A 85 -10.68 5.00 10.33
N TRP A 86 -10.92 6.12 10.99
CA TRP A 86 -10.38 7.40 10.55
C TRP A 86 -8.97 7.56 11.11
N CYS A 87 -8.00 7.85 10.23
CA CYS A 87 -6.64 8.14 10.66
C CYS A 87 -6.45 9.65 10.79
N GLU A 88 -6.13 10.10 11.98
CA GLU A 88 -5.71 11.49 12.19
C GLU A 88 -4.26 11.61 11.74
N GLY A 89 -4.04 12.43 10.73
CA GLY A 89 -2.73 12.61 10.12
C GLY A 89 -2.80 12.41 8.62
N SER A 90 -1.65 12.26 8.00
CA SER A 90 -1.54 12.18 6.56
C SER A 90 -0.91 10.88 6.11
N SER A 91 -0.99 10.62 4.79
CA SER A 91 -0.26 9.52 4.19
C SER A 91 1.25 9.79 4.23
N LEU A 92 2.02 8.70 4.14
CA LEU A 92 3.47 8.82 4.04
C LEU A 92 3.87 9.61 2.80
N TYR A 93 3.15 9.42 1.67
CA TYR A 93 3.38 10.19 0.46
C TYR A 93 3.26 11.68 0.72
N HIS A 94 2.19 12.10 1.39
CA HIS A 94 1.97 13.52 1.70
C HIS A 94 3.10 14.07 2.57
N HIS A 95 3.50 13.33 3.59
CA HIS A 95 4.61 13.75 4.46
C HIS A 95 5.91 13.93 3.70
N LEU A 96 6.26 12.99 2.83
CA LEU A 96 7.56 13.00 2.16
C LEU A 96 7.62 13.94 0.96
N HIS A 97 6.53 14.05 0.19
CA HIS A 97 6.56 14.68 -1.13
C HIS A 97 5.71 15.95 -1.25
N ALA A 98 4.78 16.18 -0.33
CA ALA A 98 3.94 17.38 -0.35
C ALA A 98 4.33 18.35 0.75
N SER A 99 4.29 17.93 2.02
CA SER A 99 4.68 18.80 3.13
C SER A 99 6.17 18.79 3.43
N GLU A 100 6.92 17.90 2.79
CA GLU A 100 8.38 17.77 2.98
C GLU A 100 8.75 17.69 4.48
N THR A 101 8.00 16.88 5.23
CA THR A 101 8.24 16.68 6.65
C THR A 101 9.65 16.14 6.87
N LYS A 102 10.37 16.74 7.80
CA LYS A 102 11.73 16.31 8.14
C LYS A 102 11.70 15.30 9.27
N PHE A 103 11.73 14.02 8.90
CA PHE A 103 11.85 12.95 9.88
C PHE A 103 13.32 12.66 10.18
N GLU A 104 13.64 12.41 11.45
CA GLU A 104 14.95 11.90 11.81
C GLU A 104 15.11 10.47 11.32
N MET A 105 16.35 10.03 11.09
CA MET A 105 16.61 8.69 10.58
C MET A 105 15.99 7.60 11.45
N LYS A 106 16.05 7.75 12.76
CA LYS A 106 15.44 6.79 13.69
C LYS A 106 13.94 6.63 13.42
N LYS A 107 13.24 7.74 13.13
CA LYS A 107 11.80 7.72 12.80
C LYS A 107 11.56 7.07 11.45
N LEU A 108 12.39 7.36 10.46
CA LEU A 108 12.26 6.75 9.13
C LEU A 108 12.41 5.24 9.21
N ILE A 109 13.34 4.76 10.03
CA ILE A 109 13.55 3.33 10.22
C ILE A 109 12.37 2.72 10.97
N ASP A 110 11.80 3.44 11.94
CA ASP A 110 10.61 2.98 12.64
C ASP A 110 9.41 2.84 11.70
N ILE A 111 9.23 3.79 10.79
CA ILE A 111 8.17 3.71 9.76
C ILE A 111 8.39 2.48 8.88
N ALA A 112 9.63 2.24 8.45
CA ALA A 112 9.97 1.06 7.66
C ALA A 112 9.67 -0.24 8.43
N ARG A 113 10.03 -0.28 9.71
CA ARG A 113 9.78 -1.45 10.57
C ARG A 113 8.30 -1.75 10.70
N GLN A 114 7.49 -0.73 10.98
CA GLN A 114 6.04 -0.91 11.12
C GLN A 114 5.41 -1.35 9.81
N THR A 115 5.84 -0.77 8.68
CA THR A 115 5.33 -1.16 7.37
C THR A 115 5.67 -2.63 7.09
N ALA A 116 6.91 -3.03 7.38
CA ALA A 116 7.32 -4.43 7.21
C ALA A 116 6.51 -5.38 8.09
N ARG A 117 6.17 -4.96 9.31
CA ARG A 117 5.31 -5.77 10.20
C ARG A 117 3.94 -6.00 9.61
N GLY A 118 3.33 -4.94 9.06
CA GLY A 118 2.02 -5.07 8.43
C GLY A 118 2.06 -5.98 7.21
N MET A 119 3.09 -5.83 6.39
CA MET A 119 3.23 -6.66 5.19
C MET A 119 3.54 -8.12 5.54
N ASP A 120 4.37 -8.35 6.56
CA ASP A 120 4.64 -9.70 7.04
C ASP A 120 3.35 -10.38 7.50
N TYR A 121 2.51 -9.64 8.22
CA TYR A 121 1.22 -10.14 8.66
C TYR A 121 0.33 -10.53 7.46
N LEU A 122 0.23 -9.65 6.44
CA LEU A 122 -0.59 -9.95 5.26
C LEU A 122 -0.10 -11.20 4.55
N HIS A 123 1.21 -11.33 4.33
CA HIS A 123 1.77 -12.49 3.65
C HIS A 123 1.60 -13.77 4.48
N ALA A 124 1.67 -13.68 5.81
CA ALA A 124 1.38 -14.83 6.67
C ALA A 124 -0.08 -15.29 6.54
N LYS A 125 -0.98 -14.38 6.17
CA LYS A 125 -2.39 -14.71 5.87
C LYS A 125 -2.60 -15.07 4.40
N SER A 126 -1.53 -15.23 3.63
CA SER A 126 -1.56 -15.49 2.19
C SER A 126 -2.27 -14.40 1.39
N ILE A 127 -2.19 -13.16 1.85
CA ILE A 127 -2.76 -12.00 1.18
C ILE A 127 -1.64 -11.24 0.46
N ILE A 128 -1.83 -11.00 -0.84
CA ILE A 128 -0.97 -10.15 -1.64
C ILE A 128 -1.67 -8.81 -1.76
N HIS A 129 -1.01 -7.72 -1.35
CA HIS A 129 -1.61 -6.38 -1.37
C HIS A 129 -1.83 -5.87 -2.80
N ARG A 130 -0.84 -6.03 -3.66
CA ARG A 130 -0.81 -5.66 -5.09
C ARG A 130 -0.70 -4.17 -5.35
N ASP A 131 -0.90 -3.30 -4.36
CA ASP A 131 -0.84 -1.86 -4.56
C ASP A 131 -0.18 -1.13 -3.38
N LEU A 132 0.86 -1.74 -2.80
CA LEU A 132 1.62 -1.08 -1.74
C LEU A 132 2.36 0.13 -2.32
N LYS A 133 2.15 1.29 -1.71
CA LYS A 133 2.83 2.54 -2.07
C LYS A 133 2.64 3.53 -0.92
N SER A 134 3.44 4.58 -0.91
CA SER A 134 3.41 5.55 0.19
C SER A 134 2.06 6.27 0.33
N ASN A 135 1.28 6.36 -0.76
CA ASN A 135 -0.09 6.91 -0.69
C ASN A 135 -1.03 6.04 0.14
N ASN A 136 -0.73 4.74 0.25
CA ASN A 136 -1.55 3.76 0.97
C ASN A 136 -1.00 3.45 2.36
N ILE A 137 0.01 4.18 2.79
CA ILE A 137 0.58 4.08 4.13
C ILE A 137 0.22 5.35 4.89
N PHE A 138 -0.56 5.21 5.96
CA PHE A 138 -1.03 6.35 6.74
C PHE A 138 -0.28 6.39 8.07
N LEU A 139 0.09 7.60 8.50
CA LEU A 139 0.71 7.82 9.81
C LEU A 139 -0.35 8.34 10.76
N HIS A 140 -1.00 7.42 11.48
CA HIS A 140 -2.04 7.77 12.43
C HIS A 140 -1.41 8.47 13.64
N GLU A 141 -1.88 9.69 13.93
CA GLU A 141 -1.33 10.55 14.99
C GLU A 141 0.18 10.75 14.83
N ASP A 142 0.64 10.76 13.57
CA ASP A 142 2.04 10.94 13.15
C ASP A 142 3.01 9.87 13.64
N ASN A 143 2.53 8.78 14.22
CA ASN A 143 3.37 7.77 14.84
C ASN A 143 3.11 6.34 14.38
N THR A 144 1.86 5.95 14.17
CA THR A 144 1.52 4.55 13.90
C THR A 144 1.21 4.35 12.42
N VAL A 145 1.96 3.47 11.79
CA VAL A 145 1.73 3.10 10.40
C VAL A 145 0.45 2.27 10.29
N LYS A 146 -0.42 2.67 9.37
CA LYS A 146 -1.63 1.91 8.98
C LYS A 146 -1.59 1.72 7.47
N ILE A 147 -1.45 0.47 7.02
CA ILE A 147 -1.50 0.13 5.59
C ILE A 147 -2.96 0.01 5.19
N GLY A 148 -3.36 0.72 4.15
CA GLY A 148 -4.73 0.75 3.67
C GLY A 148 -4.85 0.48 2.17
N ASP A 149 -6.01 0.77 1.64
CA ASP A 149 -6.44 0.58 0.26
C ASP A 149 -6.23 -0.84 -0.26
N PHE A 150 -7.16 -1.71 0.14
CA PHE A 150 -7.14 -3.13 -0.22
C PHE A 150 -7.96 -3.44 -1.48
N GLY A 151 -8.27 -2.41 -2.30
CA GLY A 151 -9.10 -2.59 -3.49
C GLY A 151 -8.53 -3.55 -4.52
N LEU A 152 -7.20 -3.69 -4.56
CA LEU A 152 -6.51 -4.63 -5.44
C LEU A 152 -5.99 -5.86 -4.72
N ALA A 153 -6.08 -5.89 -3.38
CA ALA A 153 -5.60 -7.00 -2.59
C ALA A 153 -6.44 -8.25 -2.83
N THR A 154 -5.80 -9.41 -2.92
CA THR A 154 -6.49 -10.69 -3.08
C THR A 154 -5.76 -11.78 -2.33
N GLU A 155 -6.45 -12.88 -2.10
CA GLU A 155 -5.79 -14.12 -1.74
C GLU A 155 -4.90 -14.55 -2.90
N LYS A 156 -3.78 -15.21 -2.58
CA LYS A 156 -2.71 -15.51 -3.54
C LYS A 156 -3.20 -16.14 -4.85
N SER A 157 -4.27 -16.95 -4.81
CA SER A 157 -4.76 -17.70 -5.97
C SER A 157 -5.90 -17.02 -6.74
N ARG A 158 -6.33 -15.82 -6.33
CA ARG A 158 -7.58 -15.22 -6.85
C ARG A 158 -7.41 -14.03 -7.78
N TRP A 159 -6.23 -13.81 -8.32
CA TRP A 159 -6.04 -12.73 -9.28
C TRP A 159 -6.85 -13.01 -10.55
N SER A 160 -7.71 -12.09 -10.94
CA SER A 160 -8.64 -12.29 -12.05
C SER A 160 -8.31 -11.51 -13.32
N GLY A 161 -7.23 -10.73 -13.34
CA GLY A 161 -6.70 -10.29 -14.61
C GLY A 161 -6.78 -8.82 -14.98
N SER A 162 -6.88 -8.58 -16.27
CA SER A 162 -6.49 -7.32 -16.92
C SER A 162 -7.43 -6.13 -16.70
N HIS A 163 -8.67 -6.34 -16.26
CA HIS A 163 -9.61 -5.23 -16.07
C HIS A 163 -9.19 -4.27 -14.95
N GLN A 164 -8.24 -4.66 -14.11
CA GLN A 164 -7.73 -3.79 -13.06
C GLN A 164 -6.53 -2.94 -13.50
N PHE A 165 -6.07 -3.14 -14.75
CA PHE A 165 -4.88 -2.43 -15.25
C PHE A 165 -5.02 -0.91 -15.18
N GLU A 166 -6.18 -0.37 -15.51
CA GLU A 166 -6.41 1.08 -15.49
C GLU A 166 -6.28 1.64 -14.07
N GLN A 167 -6.68 0.88 -13.06
CA GLN A 167 -6.57 1.30 -11.67
C GLN A 167 -5.10 1.33 -11.21
N LEU A 168 -4.23 0.57 -11.86
CA LEU A 168 -2.82 0.49 -11.52
C LEU A 168 -2.00 1.63 -12.09
N SER A 169 -2.57 2.42 -13.00
CA SER A 169 -1.83 3.46 -13.72
C SER A 169 -1.19 4.53 -12.82
N GLY A 170 -1.75 4.78 -11.63
CA GLY A 170 -1.18 5.71 -10.65
C GLY A 170 -0.09 5.10 -9.77
N SER A 171 0.25 3.82 -9.98
CA SER A 171 1.14 3.07 -9.10
C SER A 171 2.39 2.57 -9.81
N ILE A 172 2.68 3.04 -11.02
CA ILE A 172 3.76 2.49 -11.85
C ILE A 172 5.14 2.57 -11.17
N LEU A 173 5.38 3.59 -10.36
CA LEU A 173 6.68 3.77 -9.71
C LEU A 173 6.99 2.66 -8.70
N TRP A 174 5.98 1.99 -8.18
CA TRP A 174 6.11 0.91 -7.19
C TRP A 174 6.01 -0.47 -7.81
N MET A 175 5.72 -0.54 -9.09
CA MET A 175 5.53 -1.83 -9.78
C MET A 175 6.86 -2.49 -10.14
N ALA A 176 6.97 -3.75 -9.77
CA ALA A 176 8.12 -4.57 -10.15
C ALA A 176 8.19 -4.75 -11.67
N PRO A 177 9.38 -5.01 -12.23
CA PRO A 177 9.51 -5.21 -13.67
C PRO A 177 8.59 -6.28 -14.25
N GLU A 178 8.42 -7.41 -13.58
CA GLU A 178 7.51 -8.48 -14.04
C GLU A 178 6.06 -8.05 -14.03
N VAL A 179 5.68 -7.14 -13.12
CA VAL A 179 4.31 -6.59 -13.06
C VAL A 179 4.10 -5.60 -14.21
N ILE A 180 5.06 -4.71 -14.43
CA ILE A 180 4.97 -3.70 -15.51
C ILE A 180 4.86 -4.37 -16.88
N ARG A 181 5.58 -5.48 -17.09
CA ARG A 181 5.54 -6.19 -18.38
C ARG A 181 4.17 -6.80 -18.67
N MET A 182 3.44 -7.22 -17.65
CA MET A 182 2.10 -7.83 -17.80
C MET A 182 2.08 -8.99 -18.80
N GLN A 183 3.16 -9.75 -18.87
CA GLN A 183 3.27 -10.86 -19.82
C GLN A 183 2.61 -12.14 -19.32
N ASP A 184 2.54 -12.28 -17.99
CA ASP A 184 1.90 -13.43 -17.35
C ASP A 184 0.43 -13.11 -17.04
N SER A 185 -0.39 -14.14 -16.97
CA SER A 185 -1.80 -13.98 -16.56
C SER A 185 -1.91 -13.51 -15.12
N ASN A 186 -0.92 -13.84 -14.27
CA ASN A 186 -0.85 -13.38 -12.89
C ASN A 186 0.60 -13.00 -12.54
N PRO A 187 0.98 -11.74 -12.79
CA PRO A 187 2.35 -11.30 -12.52
C PRO A 187 2.62 -10.97 -11.04
N TYR A 188 1.57 -10.92 -10.24
CA TYR A 188 1.68 -10.53 -8.83
C TYR A 188 2.09 -11.71 -7.95
N SER A 189 2.87 -11.42 -6.95
CA SER A 189 3.41 -12.41 -6.01
C SER A 189 3.73 -11.72 -4.69
N PHE A 190 4.12 -12.49 -3.68
CA PHE A 190 4.72 -11.91 -2.48
C PHE A 190 5.93 -11.06 -2.86
N GLN A 191 6.72 -11.53 -3.83
CA GLN A 191 7.92 -10.83 -4.27
C GLN A 191 7.63 -9.50 -4.95
N SER A 192 6.51 -9.35 -5.64
CA SER A 192 6.15 -8.04 -6.21
C SER A 192 5.76 -7.04 -5.12
N ASP A 193 5.15 -7.50 -4.03
CA ASP A 193 4.92 -6.66 -2.86
C ASP A 193 6.26 -6.24 -2.22
N VAL A 194 7.24 -7.15 -2.19
CA VAL A 194 8.58 -6.85 -1.67
C VAL A 194 9.25 -5.76 -2.49
N TYR A 195 9.14 -5.83 -3.82
CA TYR A 195 9.68 -4.76 -4.69
C TYR A 195 9.03 -3.42 -4.36
N ALA A 196 7.70 -3.40 -4.25
CA ALA A 196 6.97 -2.18 -3.89
C ALA A 196 7.47 -1.62 -2.55
N PHE A 197 7.69 -2.49 -1.57
CA PHE A 197 8.28 -2.10 -0.29
C PHE A 197 9.67 -1.50 -0.48
N GLY A 198 10.48 -2.06 -1.39
CA GLY A 198 11.80 -1.51 -1.74
C GLY A 198 11.70 -0.08 -2.23
N ILE A 199 10.68 0.24 -3.03
CA ILE A 199 10.46 1.61 -3.48
C ILE A 199 10.05 2.51 -2.30
N VAL A 200 9.22 2.01 -1.37
CA VAL A 200 8.89 2.76 -0.15
C VAL A 200 10.15 3.04 0.67
N LEU A 201 11.04 2.05 0.80
CA LEU A 201 12.34 2.27 1.46
C LEU A 201 13.14 3.36 0.75
N TYR A 202 13.13 3.35 -0.58
CA TYR A 202 13.80 4.39 -1.38
C TYR A 202 13.22 5.77 -1.04
N GLU A 203 11.90 5.90 -0.99
CA GLU A 203 11.26 7.16 -0.62
C GLU A 203 11.69 7.62 0.78
N LEU A 204 11.74 6.70 1.74
CA LEU A 204 12.14 7.03 3.12
C LEU A 204 13.61 7.47 3.18
N MET A 205 14.48 6.77 2.47
CA MET A 205 15.92 6.99 2.58
C MET A 205 16.45 8.13 1.70
N THR A 206 15.68 8.55 0.69
CA THR A 206 16.06 9.66 -0.20
C THR A 206 15.20 10.90 -0.01
N GLY A 207 13.96 10.74 0.47
CA GLY A 207 12.97 11.81 0.49
C GLY A 207 12.41 12.14 -0.89
N GLN A 208 12.65 11.29 -1.89
CA GLN A 208 12.28 11.55 -3.28
C GLN A 208 11.57 10.34 -3.88
N LEU A 209 10.81 10.58 -4.94
CA LEU A 209 10.30 9.52 -5.80
C LEU A 209 11.42 9.05 -6.75
N PRO A 210 11.41 7.79 -7.19
CA PRO A 210 12.41 7.34 -8.15
C PRO A 210 12.17 7.96 -9.52
N TYR A 211 13.24 8.00 -10.33
CA TYR A 211 13.18 8.44 -11.73
C TYR A 211 12.75 9.90 -11.91
N SER A 212 13.10 10.77 -10.96
CA SER A 212 12.66 12.16 -10.98
C SER A 212 13.19 12.95 -12.18
N ASN A 213 14.23 12.45 -12.85
CA ASN A 213 14.82 13.06 -14.04
C ASN A 213 14.14 12.64 -15.34
N ILE A 214 13.14 11.76 -15.29
CA ILE A 214 12.42 11.28 -16.49
C ILE A 214 11.00 11.79 -16.43
N ASN A 215 10.60 12.60 -17.42
CA ASN A 215 9.28 13.22 -17.44
C ASN A 215 8.23 12.42 -18.25
N ASN A 216 8.66 11.35 -18.91
CA ASN A 216 7.79 10.57 -19.77
C ASN A 216 7.45 9.24 -19.09
N ARG A 217 6.18 9.09 -18.74
CA ARG A 217 5.67 7.91 -18.04
C ARG A 217 5.83 6.63 -18.85
N ASP A 218 5.56 6.70 -20.16
CA ASP A 218 5.69 5.53 -21.03
C ASP A 218 7.13 5.08 -21.15
N GLN A 219 8.07 6.02 -21.11
CA GLN A 219 9.49 5.72 -21.10
C GLN A 219 9.90 4.98 -19.82
N ILE A 220 9.38 5.40 -18.67
CA ILE A 220 9.64 4.71 -17.40
C ILE A 220 9.11 3.27 -17.49
N ILE A 221 7.89 3.09 -17.95
CA ILE A 221 7.26 1.77 -18.09
C ILE A 221 8.11 0.86 -18.97
N GLU A 222 8.52 1.36 -20.13
CA GLU A 222 9.33 0.56 -21.06
C GLU A 222 10.69 0.19 -20.46
N MET A 223 11.39 1.16 -19.88
CA MET A 223 12.75 0.95 -19.39
C MET A 223 12.79 0.07 -18.13
N VAL A 224 11.84 0.26 -17.21
CA VAL A 224 11.76 -0.61 -16.02
C VAL A 224 11.37 -2.02 -16.43
N GLY A 225 10.39 -2.14 -17.32
CA GLY A 225 9.93 -3.45 -17.80
C GLY A 225 11.02 -4.25 -18.48
N ARG A 226 11.89 -3.62 -19.26
CA ARG A 226 12.99 -4.30 -19.96
C ARG A 226 14.24 -4.45 -19.06
N GLY A 227 14.22 -3.90 -17.84
CA GLY A 227 15.33 -4.05 -16.90
C GLY A 227 16.48 -3.08 -17.09
N SER A 228 16.33 -2.05 -17.93
CA SER A 228 17.37 -1.05 -18.18
C SER A 228 17.31 0.17 -17.26
N LEU A 229 16.29 0.27 -16.40
CA LEU A 229 16.15 1.36 -15.46
C LEU A 229 15.84 0.81 -14.06
N SER A 230 16.54 1.33 -13.07
CA SER A 230 16.29 1.02 -11.67
C SER A 230 16.51 2.28 -10.83
N PRO A 231 15.96 2.35 -9.61
CA PRO A 231 16.16 3.50 -8.75
C PRO A 231 17.64 3.77 -8.46
N ASP A 232 18.00 5.04 -8.42
CA ASP A 232 19.40 5.44 -8.17
C ASP A 232 19.69 5.46 -6.66
N LEU A 233 20.29 4.42 -6.16
CA LEU A 233 20.56 4.25 -4.72
C LEU A 233 21.66 5.19 -4.20
N SER A 234 22.36 5.89 -5.08
CA SER A 234 23.35 6.89 -4.64
C SER A 234 22.67 8.12 -4.00
N LYS A 235 21.36 8.29 -4.20
CA LYS A 235 20.61 9.43 -3.68
C LYS A 235 20.19 9.30 -2.21
N VAL A 236 20.53 8.21 -1.55
CA VAL A 236 20.19 8.05 -0.14
C VAL A 236 20.86 9.13 0.72
N ARG A 237 20.18 9.50 1.81
CA ARG A 237 20.70 10.50 2.75
C ARG A 237 22.05 10.05 3.29
N SER A 238 22.91 11.01 3.65
CA SER A 238 24.26 10.71 4.15
C SER A 238 24.26 9.86 5.41
N ASN A 239 23.19 9.97 6.23
CA ASN A 239 23.05 9.20 7.47
C ASN A 239 22.28 7.91 7.30
N CYS A 240 21.93 7.52 6.07
CA CYS A 240 21.29 6.24 5.83
C CYS A 240 22.25 5.10 6.20
N PRO A 241 21.86 4.18 7.09
CA PRO A 241 22.72 3.05 7.43
C PRO A 241 23.03 2.18 6.21
N LYS A 242 24.27 1.70 6.14
CA LYS A 242 24.69 0.85 5.02
C LYS A 242 23.85 -0.42 4.90
N ARG A 243 23.43 -0.98 6.03
CA ARG A 243 22.56 -2.17 6.04
C ARG A 243 21.20 -1.89 5.41
N MET A 244 20.65 -0.69 5.66
CA MET A 244 19.37 -0.29 5.05
C MET A 244 19.51 -0.14 3.53
N LYS A 245 20.60 0.49 3.07
CA LYS A 245 20.85 0.63 1.64
C LYS A 245 20.98 -0.74 0.98
N ARG A 246 21.67 -1.68 1.62
CA ARG A 246 21.83 -3.05 1.13
C ARG A 246 20.51 -3.79 1.06
N LEU A 247 19.69 -3.68 2.12
CA LEU A 247 18.36 -4.29 2.17
C LEU A 247 17.47 -3.74 1.05
N MET A 248 17.51 -2.43 0.84
CA MET A 248 16.78 -1.79 -0.26
C MET A 248 17.19 -2.40 -1.61
N ALA A 249 18.49 -2.53 -1.85
CA ALA A 249 19.00 -3.11 -3.09
C ALA A 249 18.49 -4.55 -3.27
N GLU A 250 18.41 -5.33 -2.20
CA GLU A 250 17.89 -6.70 -2.28
C GLU A 250 16.41 -6.74 -2.61
N CYS A 251 15.61 -5.86 -2.00
CA CYS A 251 14.17 -5.77 -2.29
C CYS A 251 13.91 -5.37 -3.75
N LEU A 252 14.80 -4.58 -4.33
CA LEU A 252 14.66 -4.05 -5.69
C LEU A 252 15.32 -4.91 -6.77
N LYS A 253 15.75 -6.13 -6.44
CA LYS A 253 16.31 -7.04 -7.42
C LYS A 253 15.35 -7.22 -8.60
N LYS A 254 15.89 -7.19 -9.82
CA LYS A 254 15.08 -7.33 -11.03
C LYS A 254 14.45 -8.72 -11.12
N LYS A 255 15.19 -9.76 -10.70
CA LYS A 255 14.67 -11.13 -10.65
C LYS A 255 13.93 -11.33 -9.32
N ARG A 256 12.64 -11.60 -9.40
CA ARG A 256 11.79 -11.72 -8.20
C ARG A 256 12.28 -12.76 -7.21
N ASP A 257 12.85 -13.87 -7.70
CA ASP A 257 13.29 -14.97 -6.83
C ASP A 257 14.52 -14.61 -5.98
N GLU A 258 15.21 -13.52 -6.34
CA GLU A 258 16.35 -13.02 -5.56
C GLU A 258 15.96 -12.06 -4.46
N ARG A 259 14.68 -11.65 -4.40
CA ARG A 259 14.20 -10.73 -3.37
C ARG A 259 13.94 -11.46 -2.06
N PRO A 260 14.26 -10.84 -0.91
CA PRO A 260 14.00 -11.48 0.39
C PRO A 260 12.53 -11.54 0.73
N SER A 261 12.16 -12.45 1.63
CA SER A 261 10.81 -12.52 2.19
C SER A 261 10.64 -11.49 3.31
N PHE A 262 9.40 -11.15 3.65
CA PHE A 262 9.15 -10.19 4.73
C PHE A 262 9.62 -10.67 6.10
N PRO A 263 9.55 -11.94 6.49
CA PRO A 263 10.17 -12.35 7.76
C PRO A 263 11.64 -11.98 7.86
N ARG A 264 12.41 -12.19 6.78
CA ARG A 264 13.82 -11.80 6.74
C ARG A 264 13.99 -10.28 6.76
N ILE A 265 13.20 -9.56 5.95
CA ILE A 265 13.23 -8.09 5.90
C ILE A 265 12.97 -7.52 7.29
N LEU A 266 11.91 -8.00 7.94
CA LEU A 266 11.52 -7.51 9.26
C LEU A 266 12.62 -7.77 10.30
N ALA A 267 13.21 -8.98 10.29
CA ALA A 267 14.28 -9.32 11.22
C ALA A 267 15.47 -8.37 11.06
N GLU A 268 15.86 -8.06 9.83
CA GLU A 268 16.98 -7.14 9.58
C GLU A 268 16.67 -5.71 10.03
N ILE A 269 15.46 -5.23 9.76
CA ILE A 269 15.08 -3.86 10.17
C ILE A 269 14.98 -3.78 11.70
N GLU A 270 14.44 -4.80 12.36
CA GLU A 270 14.34 -4.81 13.81
C GLU A 270 15.71 -4.83 14.48
N GLU A 271 16.64 -5.60 13.93
CA GLU A 271 18.02 -5.60 14.43
C GLU A 271 18.66 -4.23 14.27
N LEU A 272 18.50 -3.61 13.09
CA LEU A 272 19.02 -2.27 12.84
C LEU A 272 18.40 -1.25 13.79
N ALA A 273 17.10 -1.32 14.05
CA ALA A 273 16.42 -0.42 14.98
C ALA A 273 16.97 -0.55 16.39
N ARG A 274 17.26 -1.78 16.84
CA ARG A 274 17.88 -2.02 18.15
C ARG A 274 19.27 -1.41 18.24
N GLU A 275 20.09 -1.57 17.20
CA GLU A 275 21.43 -0.98 17.15
C GLU A 275 21.41 0.53 17.27
N LEU A 276 20.43 1.19 16.64
CA LEU A 276 20.31 2.64 16.69
C LEU A 276 19.75 3.15 18.01
N SER A 277 19.08 2.29 18.77
CA SER A 277 18.52 2.66 20.09
C SER A 277 19.53 2.50 21.22
N GLY A 278 20.57 1.73 20.96
CA GLY A 278 21.60 1.42 21.97
C GLY A 278 22.75 2.42 22.08
#